data_71c6d9fc5d55bb7ee74cefe1da06ad2a
#
_entry.id   71c6d9fc5d55bb7ee74cefe1da06ad2a
#
_cell.length_a   1.000
_cell.length_b   1.000
_cell.length_c   1.000
_cell.angle_alpha   90.00
_cell.angle_beta   90.00
_cell.angle_gamma   90.00
#
_symmetry.space_group_name_H-M   'P 1'
#
loop_
_entity.id
_entity.type
_entity.pdbx_description
1 polymer ?
#
loop_
_entity_poly.entity_id
_entity_poly.type
_entity_poly.pdbx_seq_one_letter_code
_entity_poly.pdbx_strand_id
1 'polypeptide(L)'
;MLFRSLSDTLLAELERADEYVFGVPMHNFGVPAVLKLWIDQISRVGKTFSYADGTPKGLIIGKKATFIIATGGIYDAQTQMASFNFVEPYLRSIFGFLGVTDATFLTAGGTMALNHGQDRDAFLAPHLRAVQTHAQTI
;
A
#
# COMPACT_ATOMS: atom_id res chain seq x y z
N MET A 1 -2.46 -13.27 -24.57
CA MET A 1 -3.23 -12.12 -25.09
C MET A 1 -4.15 -11.48 -24.03
N LEU A 2 -4.93 -12.28 -23.30
CA LEU A 2 -5.80 -11.75 -22.21
C LEU A 2 -5.03 -11.00 -21.10
N PHE A 3 -3.86 -11.48 -20.70
CA PHE A 3 -3.05 -10.85 -19.66
C PHE A 3 -2.53 -9.47 -20.06
N ARG A 4 -2.21 -9.24 -21.32
CA ARG A 4 -1.79 -7.91 -21.78
C ARG A 4 -2.92 -6.90 -21.75
N SER A 5 -4.12 -7.28 -22.11
CA SER A 5 -5.27 -6.37 -22.10
C SER A 5 -5.67 -5.96 -20.69
N LEU A 6 -5.64 -6.87 -19.69
CA LEU A 6 -5.88 -6.53 -18.29
C LEU A 6 -4.79 -5.59 -17.77
N SER A 7 -3.54 -5.95 -17.95
CA SER A 7 -2.41 -5.11 -17.54
C SER A 7 -2.46 -3.72 -18.17
N ASP A 8 -2.79 -3.63 -19.48
CA ASP A 8 -2.91 -2.35 -20.18
C ASP A 8 -4.06 -1.49 -19.63
N THR A 9 -5.18 -2.11 -19.25
CA THR A 9 -6.30 -1.42 -18.60
C THR A 9 -5.88 -0.85 -17.22
N LEU A 10 -5.23 -1.67 -16.40
CA LEU A 10 -4.75 -1.26 -15.08
C LEU A 10 -3.70 -0.15 -15.17
N LEU A 11 -2.80 -0.23 -16.14
CA LEU A 11 -1.81 0.82 -16.41
C LEU A 11 -2.46 2.14 -16.82
N ALA A 12 -3.49 2.10 -17.67
CA ALA A 12 -4.23 3.29 -18.07
C ALA A 12 -4.96 3.95 -16.89
N GLU A 13 -5.50 3.15 -15.96
CA GLU A 13 -6.08 3.67 -14.72
C GLU A 13 -5.02 4.34 -13.85
N LEU A 14 -3.87 3.69 -13.68
CA LEU A 14 -2.75 4.20 -12.89
C LEU A 14 -2.21 5.53 -13.46
N GLU A 15 -2.09 5.64 -14.77
CA GLU A 15 -1.63 6.86 -15.45
C GLU A 15 -2.59 8.04 -15.26
N ARG A 16 -3.90 7.79 -15.31
CA ARG A 16 -4.92 8.83 -15.20
C ARG A 16 -5.11 9.36 -13.78
N ALA A 17 -4.89 8.53 -12.77
CA ALA A 17 -5.01 8.94 -11.39
C ALA A 17 -3.79 9.75 -10.95
N ASP A 18 -3.99 10.79 -10.16
CA ASP A 18 -2.93 11.58 -9.54
C ASP A 18 -2.63 11.11 -8.12
N GLU A 19 -3.61 10.50 -7.48
CA GLU A 19 -3.53 9.98 -6.12
C GLU A 19 -4.08 8.57 -6.06
N TYR A 20 -3.37 7.70 -5.35
CA TYR A 20 -3.74 6.31 -5.13
C TYR A 20 -4.10 6.11 -3.66
N VAL A 21 -5.24 5.49 -3.39
CA VAL A 21 -5.64 5.13 -2.02
C VAL A 21 -5.88 3.63 -1.95
N PHE A 22 -5.19 2.97 -1.03
CA PHE A 22 -5.27 1.53 -0.84
C PHE A 22 -5.75 1.19 0.57
N GLY A 23 -6.81 0.39 0.69
CA GLY A 23 -7.16 -0.30 1.92
C GLY A 23 -6.51 -1.68 1.93
N VAL A 24 -5.60 -1.93 2.86
CA VAL A 24 -4.75 -3.12 2.85
C VAL A 24 -4.85 -3.87 4.19
N PRO A 25 -5.60 -4.97 4.28
CA PRO A 25 -5.50 -5.85 5.44
C PRO A 25 -4.19 -6.67 5.38
N MET A 26 -3.59 -6.94 6.52
CA MET A 26 -2.49 -7.89 6.61
C MET A 26 -3.03 -9.32 6.54
N HIS A 27 -2.52 -10.11 5.61
CA HIS A 27 -2.77 -11.55 5.49
C HIS A 27 -1.45 -12.32 5.65
N ASN A 28 -1.35 -13.15 6.70
CA ASN A 28 -0.14 -13.96 6.95
C ASN A 28 1.15 -13.11 6.89
N PHE A 29 1.16 -11.99 7.60
CA PHE A 29 2.26 -11.02 7.70
C PHE A 29 2.55 -10.21 6.42
N GLY A 30 1.86 -10.46 5.33
CA GLY A 30 2.07 -9.83 4.03
C GLY A 30 0.83 -9.13 3.49
N VAL A 31 0.94 -8.66 2.27
CA VAL A 31 -0.18 -8.09 1.52
C VAL A 31 -1.13 -9.20 1.05
N PRO A 32 -2.43 -8.92 0.86
CA PRO A 32 -3.35 -9.88 0.27
C PRO A 32 -2.88 -10.35 -1.12
N ALA A 33 -3.12 -11.62 -1.45
CA ALA A 33 -2.72 -12.20 -2.72
C ALA A 33 -3.25 -11.41 -3.94
N VAL A 34 -4.47 -10.88 -3.85
CA VAL A 34 -5.06 -10.07 -4.91
C VAL A 34 -4.29 -8.75 -5.14
N LEU A 35 -3.80 -8.12 -4.06
CA LEU A 35 -2.97 -6.92 -4.19
C LEU A 35 -1.61 -7.25 -4.81
N LYS A 36 -0.99 -8.36 -4.40
CA LYS A 36 0.26 -8.82 -5.01
C LYS A 36 0.09 -9.09 -6.50
N LEU A 37 -1.00 -9.75 -6.89
CA LEU A 37 -1.33 -10.00 -8.29
C LEU A 37 -1.51 -8.68 -9.07
N TRP A 38 -2.21 -7.71 -8.50
CA TRP A 38 -2.37 -6.38 -9.10
C TRP A 38 -1.02 -5.68 -9.30
N ILE A 39 -0.17 -5.68 -8.28
CA ILE A 39 1.19 -5.11 -8.35
C ILE A 39 2.00 -5.77 -9.48
N ASP A 40 1.93 -7.09 -9.61
CA ASP A 40 2.63 -7.83 -10.66
C ASP A 40 2.11 -7.46 -12.06
N GLN A 41 0.82 -7.16 -12.20
CA GLN A 41 0.25 -6.73 -13.48
C GLN A 41 0.69 -5.32 -13.90
N ILE A 42 0.88 -4.42 -12.95
CA ILE A 42 1.29 -3.04 -13.25
C ILE A 42 2.82 -2.85 -13.31
N SER A 43 3.59 -3.78 -12.77
CA SER A 43 5.06 -3.71 -12.76
C SER A 43 5.61 -4.17 -14.11
N ARG A 44 5.71 -3.23 -15.05
CA ARG A 44 6.13 -3.52 -16.44
C ARG A 44 7.30 -2.64 -16.87
N VAL A 45 8.33 -3.29 -17.41
CA VAL A 45 9.48 -2.60 -18.03
C VAL A 45 9.00 -1.68 -19.16
N GLY A 46 9.52 -0.46 -19.16
CA GLY A 46 9.17 0.56 -20.16
C GLY A 46 7.82 1.23 -19.92
N LYS A 47 7.08 0.84 -18.87
CA LYS A 47 5.79 1.43 -18.48
C LYS A 47 5.85 2.07 -17.10
N THR A 48 6.16 1.30 -16.09
CA THR A 48 6.22 1.76 -14.68
C THR A 48 7.64 1.82 -14.12
N PHE A 49 8.58 1.18 -14.78
CA PHE A 49 10.01 1.29 -14.49
C PHE A 49 10.86 1.02 -15.74
N SER A 50 12.13 1.41 -15.72
CA SER A 50 13.06 1.26 -16.82
C SER A 50 14.46 0.88 -16.33
N TYR A 51 15.20 0.18 -17.18
CA TYR A 51 16.65 -0.09 -17.05
C TYR A 51 17.46 0.53 -18.18
N ALA A 52 16.92 1.52 -18.91
CA ALA A 52 17.55 2.08 -20.11
C ALA A 52 18.96 2.59 -19.86
N ASP A 53 19.25 3.14 -18.66
CA ASP A 53 20.56 3.68 -18.28
C ASP A 53 21.41 2.69 -17.48
N GLY A 54 21.05 1.40 -17.50
CA GLY A 54 21.74 0.36 -16.73
C GLY A 54 21.42 0.31 -15.23
N THR A 55 20.64 1.27 -14.73
CA THR A 55 20.12 1.29 -13.35
C THR A 55 18.60 1.32 -13.35
N PRO A 56 17.95 0.69 -12.35
CA PRO A 56 16.51 0.76 -12.27
C PRO A 56 16.04 2.20 -12.00
N LYS A 57 15.03 2.63 -12.76
CA LYS A 57 14.40 3.94 -12.61
C LYS A 57 12.89 3.80 -12.66
N GLY A 58 12.21 4.31 -11.63
CA GLY A 58 10.76 4.39 -11.60
C GLY A 58 10.24 5.43 -12.59
N LEU A 59 9.12 5.12 -13.24
CA LEU A 59 8.48 5.98 -14.25
C LEU A 59 7.17 6.59 -13.78
N ILE A 60 6.63 6.16 -12.64
CA ILE A 60 5.44 6.77 -12.04
C ILE A 60 5.88 8.00 -11.23
N ILE A 61 5.91 9.14 -11.88
CA ILE A 61 6.44 10.38 -11.31
C ILE A 61 5.30 11.35 -10.97
N GLY A 62 5.44 12.08 -9.84
CA GLY A 62 4.50 13.12 -9.44
C GLY A 62 3.18 12.61 -8.89
N LYS A 63 3.08 11.32 -8.61
CA LYS A 63 1.88 10.68 -8.01
C LYS A 63 2.06 10.52 -6.51
N LYS A 64 0.94 10.53 -5.79
CA LYS A 64 0.87 10.29 -4.33
C LYS A 64 0.19 8.96 -4.05
N ALA A 65 0.60 8.29 -2.99
CA ALA A 65 -0.07 7.07 -2.54
C ALA A 65 -0.36 7.13 -1.04
N THR A 66 -1.55 6.71 -0.65
CA THR A 66 -1.96 6.54 0.75
C THR A 66 -2.35 5.10 0.98
N PHE A 67 -1.70 4.47 1.95
CA PHE A 67 -1.98 3.10 2.35
C PHE A 67 -2.61 3.10 3.73
N ILE A 68 -3.85 2.64 3.82
CA ILE A 68 -4.59 2.45 5.06
C ILE A 68 -4.52 0.96 5.38
N ILE A 69 -3.70 0.60 6.38
CA ILE A 69 -3.35 -0.79 6.69
C ILE A 69 -4.09 -1.21 7.96
N ALA A 70 -4.70 -2.39 7.94
CA ALA A 70 -5.28 -3.02 9.12
C ALA A 70 -4.52 -4.31 9.45
N THR A 71 -4.13 -4.46 10.72
CA THR A 71 -3.41 -5.63 11.20
C THR A 71 -4.04 -6.19 12.46
N GLY A 72 -4.12 -7.52 12.58
CA GLY A 72 -4.67 -8.20 13.76
C GLY A 72 -3.83 -7.95 15.01
N GLY A 73 -2.52 -8.12 14.93
CA GLY A 73 -1.55 -7.79 15.97
C GLY A 73 -0.97 -6.39 15.82
N ILE A 74 -0.03 -6.04 16.68
CA ILE A 74 0.73 -4.78 16.61
C ILE A 74 2.15 -5.12 16.16
N TYR A 75 2.56 -4.53 15.03
CA TYR A 75 3.84 -4.80 14.37
C TYR A 75 4.73 -3.55 14.28
N ASP A 76 4.56 -2.62 15.22
CA ASP A 76 5.36 -1.39 15.26
C ASP A 76 6.83 -1.71 15.59
N ALA A 77 7.72 -0.80 15.20
CA ALA A 77 9.17 -0.96 15.36
C ALA A 77 9.65 -1.24 16.79
N GLN A 78 8.83 -0.93 17.78
CA GLN A 78 9.11 -1.11 19.20
C GLN A 78 8.60 -2.45 19.75
N THR A 79 7.92 -3.25 18.95
CA THR A 79 7.39 -4.54 19.38
C THR A 79 8.30 -5.69 18.95
N GLN A 80 8.24 -6.82 19.67
CA GLN A 80 8.95 -8.03 19.28
C GLN A 80 8.47 -8.60 17.92
N MET A 81 7.26 -8.23 17.51
CA MET A 81 6.66 -8.67 16.26
C MET A 81 7.01 -7.77 15.06
N ALA A 82 7.80 -6.72 15.25
CA ALA A 82 8.16 -5.78 14.17
C ALA A 82 8.78 -6.46 12.95
N SER A 83 9.61 -7.50 13.15
CA SER A 83 10.25 -8.24 12.08
C SER A 83 9.29 -9.04 11.20
N PHE A 84 8.04 -9.26 11.65
CA PHE A 84 7.00 -9.94 10.88
C PHE A 84 6.16 -8.98 10.04
N ASN A 85 6.43 -7.68 10.07
CA ASN A 85 5.74 -6.73 9.22
C ASN A 85 6.33 -6.73 7.81
N PHE A 86 5.69 -7.45 6.90
CA PHE A 86 6.02 -7.48 5.48
C PHE A 86 5.02 -6.69 4.63
N VAL A 87 4.10 -5.93 5.23
CA VAL A 87 3.13 -5.10 4.49
C VAL A 87 3.75 -3.74 4.17
N GLU A 88 3.97 -2.89 5.16
CA GLU A 88 4.48 -1.53 4.94
C GLU A 88 5.87 -1.53 4.29
N PRO A 89 6.86 -2.31 4.76
CA PRO A 89 8.18 -2.32 4.12
C PRO A 89 8.13 -2.77 2.66
N TYR A 90 7.29 -3.76 2.34
CA TYR A 90 7.11 -4.23 0.98
C TYR A 90 6.47 -3.16 0.09
N LEU A 91 5.35 -2.56 0.52
CA LEU A 91 4.65 -1.53 -0.24
C LEU A 91 5.54 -0.29 -0.45
N ARG A 92 6.26 0.11 0.57
CA ARG A 92 7.23 1.22 0.49
C ARG A 92 8.31 0.93 -0.54
N SER A 93 8.84 -0.28 -0.54
CA SER A 93 9.90 -0.70 -1.47
C SER A 93 9.39 -0.76 -2.91
N ILE A 94 8.27 -1.45 -3.16
CA ILE A 94 7.77 -1.63 -4.53
C ILE A 94 7.27 -0.33 -5.14
N PHE A 95 6.49 0.48 -4.42
CA PHE A 95 6.02 1.76 -4.95
C PHE A 95 7.16 2.76 -5.12
N GLY A 96 8.12 2.78 -4.20
CA GLY A 96 9.35 3.57 -4.37
C GLY A 96 10.15 3.15 -5.61
N PHE A 97 10.30 1.86 -5.84
CA PHE A 97 10.93 1.32 -7.05
C PHE A 97 10.20 1.76 -8.33
N LEU A 98 8.87 1.81 -8.31
CA LEU A 98 8.06 2.27 -9.44
C LEU A 98 8.08 3.80 -9.62
N GLY A 99 8.61 4.56 -8.65
CA GLY A 99 8.77 6.01 -8.74
C GLY A 99 7.81 6.83 -7.85
N VAL A 100 6.97 6.19 -7.06
CA VAL A 100 6.07 6.85 -6.11
C VAL A 100 6.84 7.11 -4.82
N THR A 101 7.35 8.32 -4.64
CA THR A 101 8.14 8.74 -3.47
C THR A 101 7.32 9.44 -2.41
N ASP A 102 6.17 10.00 -2.77
CA ASP A 102 5.21 10.62 -1.84
C ASP A 102 4.18 9.56 -1.39
N ALA A 103 4.54 8.78 -0.39
CA ALA A 103 3.71 7.70 0.14
C ALA A 103 3.45 7.89 1.63
N THR A 104 2.18 7.83 2.02
CA THR A 104 1.72 7.91 3.41
C THR A 104 1.16 6.56 3.86
N PHE A 105 1.53 6.14 5.05
CA PHE A 105 1.09 4.88 5.65
C PHE A 105 0.35 5.16 6.96
N LEU A 106 -0.92 4.76 7.02
CA LEU A 106 -1.78 4.89 8.19
C LEU A 106 -2.20 3.48 8.63
N THR A 107 -1.78 3.06 9.82
CA THR A 107 -1.99 1.68 10.29
C THR A 107 -2.94 1.64 11.48
N ALA A 108 -4.00 0.85 11.37
CA ALA A 108 -4.85 0.43 12.46
C ALA A 108 -4.38 -0.95 12.94
N GLY A 109 -3.48 -0.95 13.92
CA GLY A 109 -2.92 -2.17 14.51
C GLY A 109 -3.76 -2.69 15.67
N GLY A 110 -3.72 -4.01 15.89
CA GLY A 110 -4.37 -4.63 17.04
C GLY A 110 -5.87 -4.86 16.88
N THR A 111 -6.37 -5.04 15.65
CA THR A 111 -7.82 -5.27 15.40
C THR A 111 -8.35 -6.55 16.08
N MET A 112 -7.48 -7.47 16.49
CA MET A 112 -7.89 -8.65 17.27
C MET A 112 -8.58 -8.28 18.60
N ALA A 113 -8.31 -7.11 19.18
CA ALA A 113 -8.98 -6.63 20.36
C ALA A 113 -10.50 -6.54 20.20
N LEU A 114 -10.97 -6.29 18.98
CA LEU A 114 -12.41 -6.26 18.65
C LEU A 114 -13.06 -7.64 18.85
N ASN A 115 -12.33 -8.72 18.60
CA ASN A 115 -12.81 -10.09 18.83
C ASN A 115 -12.87 -10.43 20.35
N HIS A 116 -12.21 -9.65 21.18
CA HIS A 116 -12.19 -9.80 22.63
C HIS A 116 -13.05 -8.78 23.36
N GLY A 117 -14.00 -8.15 22.65
CA GLY A 117 -15.03 -7.29 23.22
C GLY A 117 -14.67 -5.82 23.35
N GLN A 118 -13.56 -5.37 22.76
CA GLN A 118 -13.30 -3.93 22.68
C GLN A 118 -14.38 -3.23 21.87
N ASP A 119 -14.85 -2.08 22.34
CA ASP A 119 -15.81 -1.26 21.60
C ASP A 119 -15.22 -0.81 20.26
N ARG A 120 -15.98 -1.07 19.18
CA ARG A 120 -15.53 -0.82 17.82
C ARG A 120 -15.35 0.66 17.52
N ASP A 121 -16.27 1.50 17.97
CA ASP A 121 -16.23 2.93 17.66
C ASP A 121 -15.09 3.61 18.44
N ALA A 122 -14.87 3.20 19.68
CA ALA A 122 -13.71 3.65 20.48
C ALA A 122 -12.39 3.22 19.84
N PHE A 123 -12.30 1.99 19.33
CA PHE A 123 -11.11 1.52 18.62
C PHE A 123 -10.86 2.32 17.33
N LEU A 124 -11.88 2.57 16.54
CA LEU A 124 -11.75 3.24 15.24
C LEU A 124 -11.51 4.75 15.36
N ALA A 125 -11.99 5.40 16.41
CA ALA A 125 -11.96 6.86 16.53
C ALA A 125 -10.60 7.51 16.28
N PRO A 126 -9.46 7.05 16.87
CA PRO A 126 -8.15 7.65 16.60
C PRO A 126 -7.69 7.42 15.16
N HIS A 127 -8.00 6.26 14.56
CA HIS A 127 -7.63 5.93 13.18
C HIS A 127 -8.44 6.78 12.19
N LEU A 128 -9.73 6.97 12.42
CA LEU A 128 -10.57 7.83 11.59
C LEU A 128 -10.10 9.29 11.66
N ARG A 129 -9.71 9.79 12.83
CA ARG A 129 -9.12 11.13 12.95
C ARG A 129 -7.84 11.27 12.13
N ALA A 130 -6.96 10.28 12.17
CA ALA A 130 -5.73 10.28 11.40
C ALA A 130 -6.00 10.31 9.89
N VAL A 131 -6.96 9.51 9.42
CA VAL A 131 -7.38 9.48 8.01
C VAL A 131 -8.00 10.83 7.60
N GLN A 132 -8.89 11.39 8.42
CA GLN A 132 -9.53 12.69 8.15
C GLN A 132 -8.50 13.82 8.09
N THR A 133 -7.54 13.83 9.00
CA THR A 133 -6.45 14.83 9.00
C THR A 133 -5.61 14.72 7.73
N HIS A 134 -5.25 13.50 7.33
CA HIS A 134 -4.49 13.28 6.11
C HIS A 134 -5.29 13.68 4.86
N ALA A 135 -6.58 13.37 4.81
CA ALA A 135 -7.45 13.71 3.67
C ALA A 135 -7.54 15.23 3.42
N GLN A 136 -7.27 16.07 4.41
CA GLN A 136 -7.21 17.52 4.26
C GLN A 136 -5.91 18.00 3.58
N THR A 137 -4.91 17.13 3.43
CA THR A 137 -3.60 17.48 2.87
C THR A 137 -3.42 17.03 1.42
N ILE A 138 -4.36 16.26 0.90
CA ILE A 138 -4.35 15.73 -0.46
C ILE A 138 -5.37 16.43 -1.35
#